data_b4f4ca55f71746aea3ead990bb80c09e
#
_entry.id   b4f4ca55f71746aea3ead990bb80c09e
#
_cell.length_a   1.000
_cell.length_b   1.000
_cell.length_c   1.000
_cell.angle_alpha   90.00
_cell.angle_beta   90.00
_cell.angle_gamma   90.00
#
_symmetry.space_group_name_H-M   'P 1'
#
loop_
_entity.id
_entity.type
_entity.pdbx_description
1 polymer ?
#
loop_
_entity_poly.entity_id
_entity_poly.type
_entity_poly.pdbx_seq_one_letter_code
_entity_poly.pdbx_strand_id
1 'polypeptide(L)'
;MPRATSFVFTINNPTFNPKDLYILPLSPYIKYSIWQLENAPSTNTPHIQGYVEFTKRLRHNEFIKLTAATSIHCETRRGTPQQAQAYCSKSSTRLDGPWQTGEIPPPRIRKNTAGTRNDIHTLRDAVLMGQTDEQLLDSAPWGLARYYPFIQRTREIDRERRAAAQPFPHDLHIWQRDLIDELHGAVTDRKIIWFDDPIGGAGKSSFARHCAFNGAFYSRGGKTADVAYSFRQHISSHPETTISIFDFSRSGKEFDNYDIIEQIKDGLVVSSKYDSRTVIHVQQHLVVFANWPPDTTKLSADGWDIRPLSTEPIPDYVV
;
A
#
# COMPACT_ATOMS: atom_id res chain seq x y z
N MET A 1 -20.81 -27.56 23.02
CA MET A 1 -19.98 -26.86 22.03
C MET A 1 -18.96 -27.83 21.45
N PRO A 2 -18.64 -27.76 20.17
CA PRO A 2 -17.64 -28.63 19.56
C PRO A 2 -16.23 -28.39 20.14
N ARG A 3 -15.37 -29.40 20.02
CA ARG A 3 -13.97 -29.28 20.42
C ARG A 3 -13.17 -28.60 19.33
N ALA A 4 -12.28 -27.66 19.69
CA ALA A 4 -11.39 -26.93 18.77
C ALA A 4 -9.93 -26.97 19.24
N THR A 5 -9.00 -26.74 18.31
CA THR A 5 -7.57 -26.60 18.62
C THR A 5 -7.15 -25.14 18.77
N SER A 6 -8.02 -24.19 18.43
CA SER A 6 -7.66 -22.78 18.40
C SER A 6 -8.80 -21.88 18.86
N PHE A 7 -8.46 -20.88 19.66
CA PHE A 7 -9.40 -19.93 20.23
C PHE A 7 -8.85 -18.51 20.11
N VAL A 8 -9.75 -17.58 19.83
CA VAL A 8 -9.54 -16.15 20.08
C VAL A 8 -10.27 -15.81 21.38
N PHE A 9 -9.71 -14.91 22.19
CA PHE A 9 -10.28 -14.58 23.48
C PHE A 9 -10.13 -13.10 23.83
N THR A 10 -11.03 -12.63 24.67
CA THR A 10 -11.04 -11.29 25.22
C THR A 10 -11.25 -11.36 26.74
N ILE A 11 -10.46 -10.61 27.50
CA ILE A 11 -10.62 -10.44 28.94
C ILE A 11 -10.81 -8.96 29.21
N ASN A 12 -12.04 -8.57 29.57
CA ASN A 12 -12.35 -7.17 29.85
C ASN A 12 -11.89 -6.78 31.26
N ASN A 13 -11.40 -5.54 31.40
CA ASN A 13 -10.96 -4.96 32.65
C ASN A 13 -10.07 -5.90 33.48
N PRO A 14 -8.91 -6.32 32.95
CA PRO A 14 -8.05 -7.24 33.65
C PRO A 14 -7.61 -6.63 34.99
N THR A 15 -7.78 -7.39 36.09
CA THR A 15 -7.38 -6.99 37.46
C THR A 15 -5.96 -7.44 37.81
N PHE A 16 -5.28 -8.05 36.87
CA PHE A 16 -3.90 -8.51 36.97
C PHE A 16 -3.04 -7.85 35.89
N ASN A 17 -1.73 -7.91 36.03
CA ASN A 17 -0.83 -7.42 34.99
C ASN A 17 -1.01 -8.23 33.70
N PRO A 18 -1.40 -7.63 32.58
CA PRO A 18 -1.64 -8.36 31.32
C PRO A 18 -0.46 -9.22 30.85
N LYS A 19 0.75 -8.84 31.19
CA LYS A 19 1.96 -9.61 30.91
C LYS A 19 1.98 -10.95 31.66
N ASP A 20 1.36 -11.02 32.82
CA ASP A 20 1.31 -12.23 33.67
C ASP A 20 0.33 -13.28 33.15
N LEU A 21 -0.40 -12.97 32.08
CA LEU A 21 -1.16 -13.98 31.33
C LEU A 21 -0.27 -15.07 30.71
N TYR A 22 1.05 -14.96 30.87
CA TYR A 22 2.02 -15.99 30.47
C TYR A 22 1.80 -17.36 31.11
N ILE A 23 0.87 -17.48 32.04
CA ILE A 23 0.37 -18.77 32.55
C ILE A 23 -0.13 -19.68 31.42
N LEU A 24 -0.67 -19.10 30.34
CA LEU A 24 -1.05 -19.86 29.15
C LEU A 24 0.12 -20.62 28.52
N PRO A 25 1.33 -20.02 28.37
CA PRO A 25 2.50 -20.71 27.84
C PRO A 25 2.98 -21.89 28.71
N LEU A 26 2.63 -21.93 29.99
CA LEU A 26 3.03 -23.02 30.89
C LEU A 26 2.25 -24.30 30.67
N SER A 27 1.14 -24.25 29.91
CA SER A 27 0.41 -25.45 29.56
C SER A 27 1.18 -26.28 28.52
N PRO A 28 1.46 -27.56 28.75
CA PRO A 28 2.19 -28.43 27.81
C PRO A 28 1.44 -28.63 26.49
N TYR A 29 0.20 -28.17 26.40
CA TYR A 29 -0.62 -28.30 25.21
C TYR A 29 -0.67 -27.05 24.34
N ILE A 30 -0.04 -25.92 24.76
CA ILE A 30 0.01 -24.71 23.97
C ILE A 30 1.13 -24.83 22.93
N LYS A 31 0.74 -24.71 21.67
CA LYS A 31 1.65 -24.67 20.54
C LYS A 31 2.09 -23.25 20.21
N TYR A 32 1.15 -22.31 20.28
CA TYR A 32 1.37 -20.89 20.04
C TYR A 32 0.36 -20.05 20.80
N SER A 33 0.77 -18.94 21.34
CA SER A 33 -0.15 -17.91 21.83
C SER A 33 0.41 -16.50 21.60
N ILE A 34 -0.49 -15.55 21.39
CA ILE A 34 -0.19 -14.12 21.30
C ILE A 34 -1.33 -13.33 21.95
N TRP A 35 -1.00 -12.30 22.69
CA TRP A 35 -2.00 -11.40 23.30
C TRP A 35 -1.42 -10.00 23.51
N GLN A 36 -2.28 -9.00 23.61
CA GLN A 36 -1.92 -7.62 23.94
C GLN A 36 -3.02 -6.97 24.77
N LEU A 37 -2.68 -5.91 25.47
CA LEU A 37 -3.64 -5.01 26.09
C LEU A 37 -4.08 -3.98 25.06
N GLU A 38 -5.39 -3.83 24.92
CA GLU A 38 -6.00 -2.88 23.97
C GLU A 38 -7.04 -2.00 24.68
N ASN A 39 -7.34 -0.88 24.04
CA ASN A 39 -8.46 -0.03 24.41
C ASN A 39 -9.60 -0.19 23.40
N ALA A 40 -10.84 -0.42 23.90
CA ALA A 40 -11.99 -0.52 23.02
C ALA A 40 -12.33 0.85 22.41
N PRO A 41 -12.40 1.01 21.07
CA PRO A 41 -12.57 2.32 20.43
C PRO A 41 -13.86 3.04 20.83
N SER A 42 -14.95 2.28 21.10
CA SER A 42 -16.28 2.84 21.40
C SER A 42 -16.52 3.15 22.87
N THR A 43 -15.88 2.39 23.77
CA THR A 43 -16.15 2.46 25.22
C THR A 43 -14.95 2.88 26.05
N ASN A 44 -13.80 3.01 25.41
CA ASN A 44 -12.51 3.29 26.06
C ASN A 44 -12.17 2.30 27.20
N THR A 45 -12.67 1.04 27.08
CA THR A 45 -12.50 0.01 28.10
C THR A 45 -11.24 -0.79 27.82
N PRO A 46 -10.28 -0.87 28.76
CA PRO A 46 -9.11 -1.71 28.58
C PRO A 46 -9.48 -3.20 28.60
N HIS A 47 -8.94 -3.97 27.67
CA HIS A 47 -9.14 -5.39 27.58
C HIS A 47 -7.92 -6.10 27.00
N ILE A 48 -7.74 -7.36 27.38
CA ILE A 48 -6.75 -8.23 26.76
C ILE A 48 -7.42 -8.87 25.53
N GLN A 49 -6.83 -8.71 24.36
CA GLN A 49 -7.20 -9.41 23.14
C GLN A 49 -6.13 -10.45 22.84
N GLY A 50 -6.52 -11.72 22.65
CA GLY A 50 -5.53 -12.77 22.44
C GLY A 50 -6.00 -13.91 21.53
N TYR A 51 -5.03 -14.69 21.10
CA TYR A 51 -5.18 -15.86 20.25
C TYR A 51 -4.27 -17.00 20.75
N VAL A 52 -4.78 -18.24 20.74
CA VAL A 52 -4.04 -19.42 21.19
C VAL A 52 -4.30 -20.62 20.29
N GLU A 53 -3.24 -21.39 20.01
CA GLU A 53 -3.29 -22.70 19.33
C GLU A 53 -2.85 -23.80 20.30
N PHE A 54 -3.58 -24.90 20.35
CA PHE A 54 -3.29 -26.06 21.16
C PHE A 54 -2.84 -27.25 20.31
N THR A 55 -2.05 -28.14 20.90
CA THR A 55 -1.65 -29.41 20.27
C THR A 55 -2.81 -30.41 20.25
N LYS A 56 -3.79 -30.28 21.14
CA LYS A 56 -5.00 -31.12 21.24
C LYS A 56 -6.28 -30.31 21.13
N ARG A 57 -7.39 -30.99 20.83
CA ARG A 57 -8.71 -30.36 20.81
C ARG A 57 -9.26 -30.21 22.21
N LEU A 58 -9.65 -28.97 22.57
CA LEU A 58 -10.27 -28.62 23.83
C LEU A 58 -11.73 -28.21 23.63
N ARG A 59 -12.56 -28.44 24.68
CA ARG A 59 -13.87 -27.80 24.78
C ARG A 59 -13.70 -26.36 25.30
N HIS A 60 -14.64 -25.50 25.00
CA HIS A 60 -14.66 -24.11 25.44
C HIS A 60 -14.41 -23.96 26.97
N ASN A 61 -15.12 -24.77 27.79
CA ASN A 61 -14.96 -24.73 29.25
C ASN A 61 -13.59 -25.24 29.71
N GLU A 62 -12.95 -26.14 28.96
CA GLU A 62 -11.60 -26.62 29.26
C GLU A 62 -10.57 -25.51 29.03
N PHE A 63 -10.77 -24.71 27.97
CA PHE A 63 -9.92 -23.55 27.70
C PHE A 63 -10.07 -22.48 28.78
N ILE A 64 -11.29 -22.12 29.18
CA ILE A 64 -11.55 -21.13 30.24
C ILE A 64 -10.83 -21.50 31.54
N LYS A 65 -10.83 -22.76 31.91
CA LYS A 65 -10.12 -23.25 33.11
C LYS A 65 -8.60 -23.09 33.05
N LEU A 66 -8.03 -23.11 31.85
CA LEU A 66 -6.58 -22.93 31.67
C LEU A 66 -6.14 -21.47 31.87
N THR A 67 -7.02 -20.51 31.64
CA THR A 67 -6.68 -19.08 31.75
C THR A 67 -6.74 -18.54 33.16
N ALA A 68 -7.35 -19.27 34.10
CA ALA A 68 -7.64 -18.81 35.47
C ALA A 68 -8.35 -17.45 35.55
N ALA A 69 -8.82 -16.90 34.44
CA ALA A 69 -9.51 -15.62 34.37
C ALA A 69 -11.03 -15.83 34.56
N THR A 70 -11.61 -15.10 35.48
CA THR A 70 -13.05 -15.23 35.85
C THR A 70 -14.02 -14.65 34.83
N SER A 71 -13.53 -13.78 33.93
CA SER A 71 -14.35 -13.06 32.93
C SER A 71 -13.74 -13.13 31.54
N ILE A 72 -13.44 -14.33 31.07
CA ILE A 72 -12.94 -14.54 29.70
C ILE A 72 -14.07 -14.84 28.73
N HIS A 73 -14.17 -14.07 27.67
CA HIS A 73 -14.95 -14.43 26.50
C HIS A 73 -14.03 -15.11 25.48
N CYS A 74 -14.43 -16.24 24.93
CA CYS A 74 -13.63 -16.91 23.89
C CYS A 74 -14.50 -17.55 22.82
N GLU A 75 -13.97 -17.56 21.61
CA GLU A 75 -14.58 -18.17 20.44
C GLU A 75 -13.58 -19.05 19.71
N THR A 76 -14.08 -20.05 18.98
CA THR A 76 -13.25 -20.81 18.06
C THR A 76 -12.76 -19.87 16.95
N ARG A 77 -11.46 -19.88 16.66
CA ARG A 77 -10.88 -19.07 15.60
C ARG A 77 -11.59 -19.30 14.26
N ARG A 78 -11.98 -18.22 13.63
CA ARG A 78 -12.40 -18.17 12.22
C ARG A 78 -11.22 -17.65 11.39
N GLY A 79 -11.02 -18.08 10.17
CA GLY A 79 -9.88 -17.63 9.34
C GLY A 79 -8.56 -18.35 9.63
N THR A 80 -7.44 -17.81 9.14
CA THR A 80 -6.10 -18.41 9.24
C THR A 80 -5.40 -18.07 10.58
N PRO A 81 -4.38 -18.85 11.01
CA PRO A 81 -3.54 -18.49 12.15
C PRO A 81 -2.93 -17.08 12.00
N GLN A 82 -2.44 -16.73 10.80
CA GLN A 82 -1.81 -15.45 10.50
C GLN A 82 -2.80 -14.28 10.61
N GLN A 83 -4.04 -14.46 10.17
CA GLN A 83 -5.08 -13.44 10.35
C GLN A 83 -5.42 -13.21 11.83
N ALA A 84 -5.49 -14.29 12.63
CA ALA A 84 -5.72 -14.16 14.06
C ALA A 84 -4.53 -13.50 14.77
N GLN A 85 -3.29 -13.84 14.39
CA GLN A 85 -2.09 -13.18 14.90
C GLN A 85 -2.11 -11.68 14.57
N ALA A 86 -2.33 -11.32 13.30
CA ALA A 86 -2.38 -9.92 12.87
C ALA A 86 -3.46 -9.12 13.63
N TYR A 87 -4.62 -9.72 13.87
CA TYR A 87 -5.68 -9.09 14.64
C TYR A 87 -5.28 -8.85 16.11
N CYS A 88 -4.61 -9.82 16.75
CA CYS A 88 -4.17 -9.72 18.14
C CYS A 88 -2.81 -8.98 18.31
N SER A 89 -2.26 -8.40 17.25
CA SER A 89 -1.02 -7.60 17.28
C SER A 89 -1.15 -6.24 16.58
N LYS A 90 -2.38 -5.81 16.26
CA LYS A 90 -2.63 -4.51 15.62
C LYS A 90 -2.16 -3.35 16.52
N SER A 91 -1.60 -2.31 15.92
CA SER A 91 -1.06 -1.15 16.65
C SER A 91 -2.10 -0.10 17.02
N SER A 92 -3.22 -0.03 16.28
CA SER A 92 -4.20 1.07 16.36
C SER A 92 -4.93 1.20 17.71
N THR A 93 -5.08 0.08 18.44
CA THR A 93 -5.78 0.06 19.75
C THR A 93 -4.91 -0.44 20.89
N ARG A 94 -3.62 -0.70 20.62
CA ARG A 94 -2.68 -1.26 21.58
C ARG A 94 -2.32 -0.26 22.68
N LEU A 95 -2.43 -0.72 23.93
CA LEU A 95 -1.91 -0.04 25.10
C LEU A 95 -0.56 -0.62 25.55
N ASP A 96 -0.41 -1.98 25.47
CA ASP A 96 0.82 -2.67 25.87
C ASP A 96 0.93 -4.05 25.19
N GLY A 97 2.15 -4.61 25.04
CA GLY A 97 2.44 -5.83 24.31
C GLY A 97 2.79 -5.56 22.84
N PRO A 98 2.66 -6.52 21.91
CA PRO A 98 2.13 -7.88 22.12
C PRO A 98 3.16 -8.80 22.80
N TRP A 99 2.66 -9.72 23.61
CA TRP A 99 3.44 -10.83 24.14
C TRP A 99 3.08 -12.11 23.38
N GLN A 100 4.07 -12.92 23.08
CA GLN A 100 3.87 -14.16 22.35
C GLN A 100 4.77 -15.28 22.85
N THR A 101 4.34 -16.53 22.62
CA THR A 101 5.12 -17.71 22.90
C THR A 101 4.81 -18.82 21.91
N GLY A 102 5.81 -19.70 21.67
CA GLY A 102 5.72 -20.78 20.69
C GLY A 102 5.86 -20.30 19.25
N GLU A 103 5.62 -21.20 18.32
CA GLU A 103 5.69 -20.93 16.88
C GLU A 103 4.31 -20.94 16.25
N ILE A 104 4.00 -19.90 15.45
CA ILE A 104 2.75 -19.84 14.73
C ILE A 104 2.68 -21.00 13.73
N PRO A 105 1.56 -21.77 13.70
CA PRO A 105 1.41 -22.83 12.74
C PRO A 105 1.50 -22.28 11.31
N PRO A 106 2.24 -22.94 10.41
CA PRO A 106 2.22 -22.57 9.01
C PRO A 106 0.78 -22.59 8.47
N PRO A 107 0.47 -21.79 7.46
CA PRO A 107 -0.84 -21.82 6.82
C PRO A 107 -1.18 -23.27 6.44
N ARG A 108 -2.31 -23.77 6.92
CA ARG A 108 -2.77 -25.10 6.48
C ARG A 108 -3.15 -24.99 5.01
N ILE A 109 -2.31 -25.51 4.14
CA ILE A 109 -2.71 -25.81 2.77
C ILE A 109 -3.82 -26.87 2.88
N ARG A 110 -5.08 -26.44 2.78
CA ARG A 110 -6.20 -27.40 2.70
C ARG A 110 -6.04 -28.17 1.38
N LYS A 111 -5.61 -29.40 1.48
CA LYS A 111 -5.69 -30.32 0.34
C LYS A 111 -7.18 -30.50 0.04
N ASN A 112 -7.58 -30.01 -1.12
CA ASN A 112 -8.88 -30.22 -1.78
C ASN A 112 -10.14 -30.02 -0.92
N THR A 113 -10.65 -28.79 -0.90
CA THR A 113 -12.10 -28.56 -0.84
C THR A 113 -12.59 -28.41 -2.28
N ALA A 114 -13.49 -29.29 -2.70
CA ALA A 114 -14.17 -29.19 -3.98
C ALA A 114 -14.78 -27.77 -4.11
N GLY A 115 -14.35 -27.00 -5.11
CA GLY A 115 -14.84 -25.65 -5.39
C GLY A 115 -13.90 -24.48 -5.08
N THR A 116 -12.80 -24.66 -4.32
CA THR A 116 -11.82 -23.58 -4.09
C THR A 116 -10.59 -23.82 -4.96
N ARG A 117 -10.30 -22.91 -5.89
CA ARG A 117 -9.13 -22.97 -6.76
C ARG A 117 -7.87 -22.56 -5.97
N ASN A 118 -7.25 -23.54 -5.30
CA ASN A 118 -6.00 -23.32 -4.58
C ASN A 118 -4.77 -23.22 -5.50
N ASP A 119 -4.91 -23.68 -6.76
CA ASP A 119 -3.86 -23.63 -7.79
C ASP A 119 -3.38 -22.20 -8.06
N ILE A 120 -4.31 -21.24 -8.16
CA ILE A 120 -3.97 -19.82 -8.39
C ILE A 120 -3.26 -19.20 -7.19
N HIS A 121 -3.69 -19.53 -5.97
CA HIS A 121 -3.04 -19.01 -4.75
C HIS A 121 -1.62 -19.55 -4.61
N THR A 122 -1.44 -20.84 -4.83
CA THR A 122 -0.10 -21.47 -4.81
C THR A 122 0.80 -20.88 -5.90
N LEU A 123 0.26 -20.67 -7.10
CA LEU A 123 0.99 -20.05 -8.20
C LEU A 123 1.39 -18.60 -7.86
N ARG A 124 0.47 -17.80 -7.33
CA ARG A 124 0.75 -16.44 -6.86
C ARG A 124 1.89 -16.43 -5.83
N ASP A 125 1.82 -17.31 -4.84
CA ASP A 125 2.81 -17.35 -3.75
C ASP A 125 4.18 -17.77 -4.29
N ALA A 126 4.24 -18.71 -5.23
CA ALA A 126 5.47 -19.09 -5.91
C ALA A 126 6.09 -17.92 -6.70
N VAL A 127 5.25 -17.15 -7.41
CA VAL A 127 5.68 -15.95 -8.13
C VAL A 127 6.21 -14.87 -7.18
N LEU A 128 5.52 -14.63 -6.06
CA LEU A 128 5.94 -13.66 -5.04
C LEU A 128 7.21 -14.08 -4.30
N MET A 129 7.49 -15.39 -4.22
CA MET A 129 8.78 -15.93 -3.74
C MET A 129 9.91 -15.77 -4.77
N GLY A 130 9.64 -15.20 -5.94
CA GLY A 130 10.63 -14.91 -6.96
C GLY A 130 10.95 -16.06 -7.91
N GLN A 131 10.11 -17.11 -7.99
CA GLN A 131 10.32 -18.18 -8.94
C GLN A 131 10.32 -17.66 -10.39
N THR A 132 11.32 -18.10 -11.16
CA THR A 132 11.44 -17.81 -12.59
C THR A 132 10.45 -18.62 -13.40
N ASP A 133 10.30 -18.29 -14.71
CA ASP A 133 9.45 -19.09 -15.62
C ASP A 133 9.96 -20.53 -15.75
N GLU A 134 11.28 -20.74 -15.72
CA GLU A 134 11.90 -22.05 -15.75
C GLU A 134 11.51 -22.87 -14.51
N GLN A 135 11.63 -22.27 -13.31
CA GLN A 135 11.22 -22.92 -12.06
C GLN A 135 9.71 -23.19 -11.99
N LEU A 136 8.90 -22.30 -12.56
CA LEU A 136 7.46 -22.50 -12.66
C LEU A 136 7.10 -23.58 -13.70
N LEU A 137 7.89 -23.72 -14.77
CA LEU A 137 7.73 -24.80 -15.73
C LEU A 137 7.92 -26.17 -15.07
N ASP A 138 8.86 -26.29 -14.15
CA ASP A 138 9.12 -27.54 -13.41
C ASP A 138 8.08 -27.81 -12.33
N SER A 139 7.71 -26.77 -11.55
CA SER A 139 6.86 -26.91 -10.36
C SER A 139 5.37 -26.81 -10.65
N ALA A 140 4.97 -26.02 -11.65
CA ALA A 140 3.58 -25.70 -11.99
C ALA A 140 3.38 -25.47 -13.50
N PRO A 141 3.76 -26.39 -14.39
CA PRO A 141 3.74 -26.20 -15.84
C PRO A 141 2.36 -25.82 -16.37
N TRP A 142 1.33 -26.43 -15.83
CA TRP A 142 -0.06 -26.13 -16.18
C TRP A 142 -0.46 -24.69 -15.79
N GLY A 143 0.00 -24.23 -14.61
CA GLY A 143 -0.21 -22.87 -14.14
C GLY A 143 0.47 -21.85 -15.05
N LEU A 144 1.73 -22.11 -15.42
CA LEU A 144 2.48 -21.28 -16.35
C LEU A 144 1.79 -21.16 -17.71
N ALA A 145 1.36 -22.28 -18.29
CA ALA A 145 0.72 -22.30 -19.60
C ALA A 145 -0.65 -21.56 -19.61
N ARG A 146 -1.44 -21.72 -18.55
CA ARG A 146 -2.81 -21.21 -18.50
C ARG A 146 -2.94 -19.80 -17.95
N TYR A 147 -2.08 -19.41 -17.01
CA TYR A 147 -2.21 -18.17 -16.26
C TYR A 147 -1.04 -17.20 -16.46
N TYR A 148 -0.35 -17.28 -17.59
CA TYR A 148 0.81 -16.44 -17.87
C TYR A 148 0.56 -14.94 -17.70
N PRO A 149 -0.55 -14.36 -18.20
CA PRO A 149 -0.85 -12.94 -17.95
C PRO A 149 -1.02 -12.59 -16.47
N PHE A 150 -1.60 -13.50 -15.68
CA PHE A 150 -1.70 -13.32 -14.22
C PHE A 150 -0.33 -13.35 -13.54
N ILE A 151 0.57 -14.26 -13.96
CA ILE A 151 1.95 -14.33 -13.47
C ILE A 151 2.68 -13.02 -13.74
N GLN A 152 2.60 -12.52 -14.99
CA GLN A 152 3.25 -11.26 -15.37
C GLN A 152 2.70 -10.08 -14.55
N ARG A 153 1.38 -9.97 -14.40
CA ARG A 153 0.77 -8.90 -13.61
C ARG A 153 1.12 -9.01 -12.11
N THR A 154 1.21 -10.21 -11.57
CA THR A 154 1.64 -10.43 -10.19
C THR A 154 3.07 -9.97 -9.96
N ARG A 155 4.00 -10.27 -10.88
CA ARG A 155 5.39 -9.80 -10.83
C ARG A 155 5.50 -8.28 -10.95
N GLU A 156 4.69 -7.69 -11.79
CA GLU A 156 4.63 -6.24 -11.98
C GLU A 156 4.17 -5.55 -10.69
N ILE A 157 3.06 -5.99 -10.11
CA ILE A 157 2.53 -5.46 -8.84
C ILE A 157 3.56 -5.64 -7.69
N ASP A 158 4.23 -6.79 -7.61
CA ASP A 158 5.24 -7.02 -6.58
C ASP A 158 6.44 -6.08 -6.76
N ARG A 159 6.88 -5.87 -8.01
CA ARG A 159 7.95 -4.92 -8.33
C ARG A 159 7.56 -3.48 -7.98
N GLU A 160 6.34 -3.07 -8.32
CA GLU A 160 5.79 -1.76 -7.97
C GLU A 160 5.76 -1.58 -6.44
N ARG A 161 5.27 -2.57 -5.69
CA ARG A 161 5.24 -2.55 -4.22
C ARG A 161 6.62 -2.44 -3.59
N ARG A 162 7.59 -3.21 -4.08
CA ARG A 162 8.98 -3.15 -3.59
C ARG A 162 9.61 -1.80 -3.90
N ALA A 163 9.32 -1.23 -5.06
CA ALA A 163 9.81 0.09 -5.43
C ALA A 163 9.19 1.19 -4.57
N ALA A 164 7.88 1.11 -4.29
CA ALA A 164 7.17 2.05 -3.42
C ALA A 164 7.63 1.98 -1.95
N ALA A 165 8.06 0.79 -1.49
CA ALA A 165 8.55 0.59 -0.13
C ALA A 165 9.97 1.14 0.11
N GLN A 166 10.69 1.55 -0.95
CA GLN A 166 12.02 2.14 -0.79
C GLN A 166 11.91 3.56 -0.21
N PRO A 167 12.74 3.89 0.80
CA PRO A 167 12.78 5.25 1.32
C PRO A 167 13.23 6.23 0.26
N PHE A 168 12.90 7.49 0.43
CA PHE A 168 13.42 8.56 -0.39
C PHE A 168 14.96 8.53 -0.35
N PRO A 169 15.66 8.65 -1.49
CA PRO A 169 17.12 8.41 -1.57
C PRO A 169 17.98 9.45 -0.84
N HIS A 170 17.40 10.55 -0.41
CA HIS A 170 18.06 11.65 0.32
C HIS A 170 17.02 12.39 1.18
N ASP A 171 17.48 13.25 2.06
CA ASP A 171 16.61 14.15 2.79
C ASP A 171 15.85 15.06 1.81
N LEU A 172 14.57 15.25 2.09
CA LEU A 172 13.73 16.11 1.25
C LEU A 172 14.23 17.56 1.30
N HIS A 173 14.39 18.17 0.14
CA HIS A 173 14.59 19.61 0.04
C HIS A 173 13.37 20.36 0.60
N ILE A 174 13.59 21.62 1.01
CA ILE A 174 12.51 22.45 1.59
C ILE A 174 11.32 22.52 0.63
N TRP A 175 11.56 22.84 -0.64
CA TRP A 175 10.49 22.92 -1.63
C TRP A 175 9.71 21.61 -1.85
N GLN A 176 10.37 20.46 -1.64
CA GLN A 176 9.71 19.14 -1.74
C GLN A 176 8.77 18.89 -0.57
N ARG A 177 9.18 19.28 0.65
CA ARG A 177 8.32 19.19 1.85
C ARG A 177 7.11 20.09 1.72
N ASP A 178 7.32 21.34 1.34
CA ASP A 178 6.24 22.30 1.14
C ASP A 178 5.25 21.83 0.09
N LEU A 179 5.74 21.24 -1.01
CA LEU A 179 4.89 20.68 -2.07
C LEU A 179 4.13 19.43 -1.58
N ILE A 180 4.73 18.56 -0.78
CA ILE A 180 4.03 17.40 -0.19
C ILE A 180 2.85 17.89 0.66
N ASP A 181 3.07 18.87 1.53
CA ASP A 181 2.04 19.41 2.39
C ASP A 181 0.90 20.05 1.56
N GLU A 182 1.24 20.76 0.49
CA GLU A 182 0.27 21.33 -0.44
C GLU A 182 -0.55 20.26 -1.18
N LEU A 183 0.11 19.18 -1.66
CA LEU A 183 -0.55 18.09 -2.37
C LEU A 183 -1.47 17.24 -1.49
N HIS A 184 -1.31 17.28 -0.18
CA HIS A 184 -2.25 16.70 0.77
C HIS A 184 -3.45 17.60 1.07
N GLY A 185 -3.41 18.85 0.63
CA GLY A 185 -4.51 19.82 0.79
C GLY A 185 -5.63 19.67 -0.24
N ALA A 186 -6.53 20.64 -0.24
CA ALA A 186 -7.60 20.70 -1.23
C ALA A 186 -7.05 21.05 -2.62
N VAL A 187 -7.55 20.35 -3.64
CA VAL A 187 -7.16 20.63 -5.03
C VAL A 187 -7.66 22.01 -5.44
N THR A 188 -6.77 22.83 -6.02
CA THR A 188 -7.16 24.14 -6.59
C THR A 188 -7.67 23.95 -8.02
N ASP A 189 -8.84 24.53 -8.31
CA ASP A 189 -9.58 24.28 -9.56
C ASP A 189 -8.86 24.58 -10.85
N ARG A 190 -7.95 25.54 -10.87
CA ARG A 190 -7.44 26.07 -12.14
C ARG A 190 -5.92 26.09 -12.26
N LYS A 191 -5.19 25.98 -11.16
CA LYS A 191 -3.75 26.20 -11.17
C LYS A 191 -2.96 24.96 -11.56
N ILE A 192 -2.01 25.16 -12.46
CA ILE A 192 -0.95 24.25 -12.84
C ILE A 192 0.32 24.72 -12.16
N ILE A 193 0.84 23.90 -11.24
CA ILE A 193 2.09 24.21 -10.54
C ILE A 193 3.25 23.84 -11.47
N TRP A 194 3.96 24.85 -11.98
CA TRP A 194 5.04 24.68 -12.90
C TRP A 194 6.38 25.02 -12.24
N PHE A 195 7.20 24.01 -12.02
CA PHE A 195 8.57 24.22 -11.56
C PHE A 195 9.54 24.40 -12.72
N ASP A 196 10.14 25.58 -12.78
CA ASP A 196 11.18 25.93 -13.74
C ASP A 196 12.57 25.80 -13.09
N ASP A 197 13.39 24.90 -13.62
CA ASP A 197 14.76 24.66 -13.15
C ASP A 197 15.73 24.61 -14.35
N PRO A 198 16.19 25.76 -14.84
CA PRO A 198 17.05 25.81 -16.00
C PRO A 198 18.41 25.15 -15.78
N ILE A 199 18.91 25.11 -14.56
CA ILE A 199 20.20 24.52 -14.22
C ILE A 199 20.08 23.00 -14.09
N GLY A 200 19.07 22.52 -13.42
CA GLY A 200 18.86 21.11 -13.09
C GLY A 200 19.54 20.73 -11.77
N GLY A 201 19.28 19.50 -11.34
CA GLY A 201 19.87 18.96 -10.10
C GLY A 201 19.06 19.24 -8.85
N ALA A 202 17.94 19.99 -8.93
CA ALA A 202 17.09 20.34 -7.80
C ALA A 202 16.25 19.16 -7.22
N GLY A 203 16.43 17.92 -7.71
CA GLY A 203 15.71 16.76 -7.19
C GLY A 203 14.29 16.55 -7.74
N LYS A 204 13.90 17.21 -8.85
CA LYS A 204 12.57 17.12 -9.49
C LYS A 204 12.19 15.68 -9.83
N SER A 205 13.03 14.97 -10.58
CA SER A 205 12.71 13.59 -11.02
C SER A 205 12.72 12.59 -9.88
N SER A 206 13.50 12.81 -8.81
CA SER A 206 13.43 12.01 -7.60
C SER A 206 12.08 12.19 -6.90
N PHE A 207 11.60 13.42 -6.84
CA PHE A 207 10.29 13.74 -6.26
C PHE A 207 9.16 13.19 -7.13
N ALA A 208 9.21 13.36 -8.44
CA ALA A 208 8.24 12.80 -9.38
C ALA A 208 8.13 11.27 -9.25
N ARG A 209 9.26 10.60 -9.12
CA ARG A 209 9.33 9.15 -8.86
C ARG A 209 8.67 8.78 -7.54
N HIS A 210 8.94 9.52 -6.47
CA HIS A 210 8.32 9.30 -5.17
C HIS A 210 6.80 9.41 -5.25
N CYS A 211 6.27 10.46 -5.86
CA CYS A 211 4.84 10.63 -6.05
C CYS A 211 4.22 9.50 -6.89
N ALA A 212 4.88 9.09 -7.97
CA ALA A 212 4.41 7.99 -8.82
C ALA A 212 4.31 6.67 -8.03
N PHE A 213 5.27 6.37 -7.17
CA PHE A 213 5.22 5.20 -6.30
C PHE A 213 4.13 5.27 -5.23
N ASN A 214 3.71 6.48 -4.86
CA ASN A 214 2.61 6.72 -3.94
C ASN A 214 1.26 6.95 -4.65
N GLY A 215 1.12 6.51 -5.90
CA GLY A 215 -0.15 6.46 -6.61
C GLY A 215 -0.48 7.69 -7.45
N ALA A 216 0.42 8.66 -7.60
CA ALA A 216 0.23 9.77 -8.52
C ALA A 216 0.35 9.29 -9.98
N PHE A 217 -0.44 9.90 -10.87
CA PHE A 217 -0.19 9.74 -12.30
C PHE A 217 1.15 10.39 -12.69
N TYR A 218 1.95 9.69 -13.47
CA TYR A 218 3.25 10.16 -13.94
C TYR A 218 3.35 10.10 -15.46
N SER A 219 3.82 11.18 -16.05
CA SER A 219 4.09 11.26 -17.50
C SER A 219 5.35 12.07 -17.78
N ARG A 220 6.06 11.68 -18.82
CA ARG A 220 7.18 12.47 -19.38
C ARG A 220 6.76 13.36 -20.56
N GLY A 221 5.45 13.54 -20.75
CA GLY A 221 4.89 14.17 -21.94
C GLY A 221 4.76 13.20 -23.12
N GLY A 222 4.63 13.73 -24.31
CA GLY A 222 4.47 12.98 -25.54
C GLY A 222 3.18 13.36 -26.29
N LYS A 223 2.74 12.53 -27.24
CA LYS A 223 1.51 12.81 -27.99
C LYS A 223 0.28 12.77 -27.09
N THR A 224 -0.65 13.71 -27.22
CA THR A 224 -1.90 13.78 -26.44
C THR A 224 -2.59 12.43 -26.33
N ALA A 225 -2.76 11.72 -27.46
CA ALA A 225 -3.46 10.42 -27.47
C ALA A 225 -2.76 9.34 -26.64
N ASP A 226 -1.41 9.36 -26.57
CA ASP A 226 -0.64 8.39 -25.78
C ASP A 226 -0.74 8.69 -24.28
N VAL A 227 -0.62 9.96 -23.92
CA VAL A 227 -0.75 10.41 -22.53
C VAL A 227 -2.19 10.21 -22.04
N ALA A 228 -3.20 10.56 -22.84
CA ALA A 228 -4.62 10.34 -22.51
C ALA A 228 -4.94 8.84 -22.29
N TYR A 229 -4.36 7.97 -23.12
CA TYR A 229 -4.52 6.53 -22.94
C TYR A 229 -3.86 6.03 -21.65
N SER A 230 -2.61 6.46 -21.36
CA SER A 230 -1.89 6.10 -20.14
C SER A 230 -2.60 6.63 -18.88
N PHE A 231 -3.11 7.85 -18.94
CA PHE A 231 -3.91 8.45 -17.87
C PHE A 231 -5.17 7.65 -17.59
N ARG A 232 -5.91 7.29 -18.64
CA ARG A 232 -7.11 6.45 -18.52
C ARG A 232 -6.80 5.11 -17.84
N GLN A 233 -5.71 4.44 -18.24
CA GLN A 233 -5.29 3.17 -17.61
C GLN A 233 -4.95 3.38 -16.13
N HIS A 234 -4.27 4.47 -15.82
CA HIS A 234 -3.89 4.80 -14.45
C HIS A 234 -5.14 5.03 -13.57
N ILE A 235 -6.06 5.90 -14.00
CA ILE A 235 -7.31 6.18 -13.25
C ILE A 235 -8.17 4.93 -13.09
N SER A 236 -8.20 4.04 -14.09
CA SER A 236 -8.92 2.75 -13.97
C SER A 236 -8.35 1.85 -12.86
N SER A 237 -7.06 1.96 -12.57
CA SER A 237 -6.37 1.18 -11.53
C SER A 237 -6.29 1.92 -10.19
N HIS A 238 -6.34 3.25 -10.20
CA HIS A 238 -6.18 4.15 -9.06
C HIS A 238 -7.27 5.24 -9.09
N PRO A 239 -8.54 4.90 -8.88
CA PRO A 239 -9.64 5.84 -9.04
C PRO A 239 -9.60 7.02 -8.04
N GLU A 240 -8.91 6.86 -6.92
CA GLU A 240 -8.76 7.88 -5.87
C GLU A 240 -7.57 8.82 -6.10
N THR A 241 -6.85 8.68 -7.22
CA THR A 241 -5.72 9.55 -7.55
C THR A 241 -6.16 11.00 -7.67
N THR A 242 -5.49 11.89 -6.95
CA THR A 242 -5.68 13.34 -6.99
C THR A 242 -4.45 14.11 -7.42
N ILE A 243 -3.37 13.41 -7.81
CA ILE A 243 -2.09 14.02 -8.17
C ILE A 243 -1.66 13.54 -9.55
N SER A 244 -1.35 14.47 -10.43
CA SER A 244 -0.79 14.22 -11.76
C SER A 244 0.53 14.97 -11.93
N ILE A 245 1.59 14.26 -12.29
CA ILE A 245 2.94 14.78 -12.44
C ILE A 245 3.42 14.64 -13.89
N PHE A 246 3.83 15.74 -14.47
CA PHE A 246 4.55 15.79 -15.73
C PHE A 246 6.03 16.13 -15.46
N ASP A 247 6.94 15.21 -15.79
CA ASP A 247 8.39 15.39 -15.62
C ASP A 247 9.05 15.48 -17.00
N PHE A 248 9.07 16.68 -17.57
CA PHE A 248 9.60 16.92 -18.92
C PHE A 248 11.12 16.79 -18.96
N SER A 249 11.59 15.99 -19.90
CA SER A 249 13.03 15.87 -20.16
C SER A 249 13.57 17.08 -20.90
N ARG A 250 14.85 17.42 -20.69
CA ARG A 250 15.50 18.56 -21.38
C ARG A 250 15.36 18.53 -22.90
N SER A 251 15.32 17.34 -23.50
CA SER A 251 15.12 17.14 -24.95
C SER A 251 13.65 17.15 -25.36
N GLY A 252 12.71 17.31 -24.43
CA GLY A 252 11.29 17.16 -24.68
C GLY A 252 10.52 18.46 -24.90
N LYS A 253 11.19 19.62 -24.99
CA LYS A 253 10.53 20.91 -25.12
C LYS A 253 9.58 21.03 -26.34
N GLU A 254 9.84 20.29 -27.40
CA GLU A 254 8.96 20.22 -28.58
C GLU A 254 7.66 19.41 -28.34
N PHE A 255 7.58 18.70 -27.23
CA PHE A 255 6.46 17.83 -26.86
C PHE A 255 5.67 18.36 -25.65
N ASP A 256 5.78 19.66 -25.35
CA ASP A 256 4.96 20.34 -24.36
C ASP A 256 3.49 20.28 -24.79
N ASN A 257 2.76 19.34 -24.24
CA ASN A 257 1.38 19.10 -24.65
C ASN A 257 0.42 19.75 -23.67
N TYR A 258 0.24 21.06 -23.83
CA TYR A 258 -0.67 21.84 -22.99
C TYR A 258 -2.12 21.35 -23.08
N ASP A 259 -2.54 20.82 -24.23
CA ASP A 259 -3.88 20.30 -24.43
C ASP A 259 -4.22 19.16 -23.45
N ILE A 260 -3.34 18.16 -23.30
CA ILE A 260 -3.61 17.07 -22.34
C ILE A 260 -3.50 17.53 -20.87
N ILE A 261 -2.63 18.49 -20.60
CA ILE A 261 -2.46 19.09 -19.28
C ILE A 261 -3.79 19.79 -18.88
N GLU A 262 -4.36 20.57 -19.81
CA GLU A 262 -5.64 21.24 -19.63
C GLU A 262 -6.79 20.25 -19.45
N GLN A 263 -6.89 19.22 -20.32
CA GLN A 263 -7.91 18.17 -20.20
C GLN A 263 -7.86 17.46 -18.84
N ILE A 264 -6.68 17.14 -18.31
CA ILE A 264 -6.53 16.53 -16.98
C ILE A 264 -6.94 17.55 -15.90
N LYS A 265 -6.59 18.81 -16.05
CA LYS A 265 -6.96 19.85 -15.09
C LYS A 265 -8.47 20.08 -15.05
N ASP A 266 -9.13 20.00 -16.20
CA ASP A 266 -10.58 20.17 -16.33
C ASP A 266 -11.39 18.94 -15.85
N GLY A 267 -10.73 17.82 -15.55
CA GLY A 267 -11.38 16.59 -15.12
C GLY A 267 -12.03 15.78 -16.25
N LEU A 268 -11.72 16.12 -17.52
CA LEU A 268 -12.30 15.52 -18.71
C LEU A 268 -11.22 15.18 -19.74
N VAL A 269 -10.85 13.92 -19.84
CA VAL A 269 -9.81 13.46 -20.79
C VAL A 269 -10.44 12.65 -21.90
N VAL A 270 -10.18 13.03 -23.16
CA VAL A 270 -10.63 12.29 -24.34
C VAL A 270 -9.52 11.34 -24.80
N SER A 271 -9.69 10.05 -24.52
CA SER A 271 -8.82 9.00 -25.03
C SER A 271 -9.32 8.49 -26.36
N SER A 272 -8.60 8.76 -27.44
CA SER A 272 -8.98 8.32 -28.80
C SER A 272 -8.23 7.05 -29.26
N LYS A 273 -7.29 6.53 -28.45
CA LYS A 273 -6.47 5.38 -28.82
C LYS A 273 -7.16 4.08 -28.45
N TYR A 274 -7.20 3.11 -29.38
CA TYR A 274 -7.79 1.77 -29.27
C TYR A 274 -9.32 1.77 -29.06
N ASP A 275 -9.81 2.31 -27.99
CA ASP A 275 -11.23 2.39 -27.62
C ASP A 275 -11.52 3.82 -27.17
N SER A 276 -12.16 4.60 -28.06
CA SER A 276 -12.40 6.01 -27.83
C SER A 276 -13.43 6.22 -26.71
N ARG A 277 -13.01 6.86 -25.64
CA ARG A 277 -13.84 7.17 -24.47
C ARG A 277 -13.44 8.49 -23.85
N THR A 278 -14.42 9.19 -23.30
CA THR A 278 -14.18 10.29 -22.38
C THR A 278 -14.04 9.72 -20.97
N VAL A 279 -12.94 10.09 -20.30
CA VAL A 279 -12.67 9.77 -18.91
C VAL A 279 -13.06 10.97 -18.07
N ILE A 280 -14.01 10.77 -17.16
CA ILE A 280 -14.37 11.75 -16.14
C ILE A 280 -13.67 11.31 -14.85
N HIS A 281 -12.97 12.23 -14.20
CA HIS A 281 -12.23 11.92 -12.99
C HIS A 281 -12.32 13.06 -11.98
N VAL A 282 -11.88 12.78 -10.74
CA VAL A 282 -11.75 13.81 -9.70
C VAL A 282 -10.69 14.83 -10.09
N GLN A 283 -10.88 16.06 -9.67
CA GLN A 283 -9.89 17.12 -9.92
C GLN A 283 -8.51 16.74 -9.41
N GLN A 284 -7.47 17.19 -10.11
CA GLN A 284 -6.09 16.83 -9.87
C GLN A 284 -5.26 18.04 -9.42
N HIS A 285 -4.40 17.85 -8.43
CA HIS A 285 -3.20 18.65 -8.33
C HIS A 285 -2.33 18.35 -9.55
N LEU A 286 -2.06 19.34 -10.36
CA LEU A 286 -1.27 19.15 -11.56
C LEU A 286 0.08 19.86 -11.41
N VAL A 287 1.14 19.05 -11.37
CA VAL A 287 2.51 19.51 -11.17
C VAL A 287 3.32 19.21 -12.43
N VAL A 288 4.01 20.22 -12.92
CA VAL A 288 4.91 20.11 -14.07
C VAL A 288 6.32 20.44 -13.63
N PHE A 289 7.24 19.56 -13.91
CA PHE A 289 8.68 19.77 -13.76
C PHE A 289 9.31 19.97 -15.14
N ALA A 290 9.94 21.10 -15.35
CA ALA A 290 10.63 21.43 -16.60
C ALA A 290 11.99 22.09 -16.34
N ASN A 291 12.79 22.25 -17.40
CA ASN A 291 14.03 23.02 -17.37
C ASN A 291 13.86 24.35 -18.14
N TRP A 292 12.64 24.81 -18.32
CA TRP A 292 12.23 26.03 -19.00
C TRP A 292 10.89 26.52 -18.46
N PRO A 293 10.61 27.83 -18.54
CA PRO A 293 9.32 28.39 -18.16
C PRO A 293 8.24 27.93 -19.16
N PRO A 294 6.95 27.89 -18.72
CA PRO A 294 5.85 27.55 -19.61
C PRO A 294 5.62 28.64 -20.66
N ASP A 295 5.03 28.26 -21.77
CA ASP A 295 4.42 29.20 -22.69
C ASP A 295 3.05 29.68 -22.14
N THR A 296 3.06 30.81 -21.44
CA THR A 296 1.88 31.33 -20.77
C THR A 296 0.76 31.76 -21.71
N THR A 297 1.01 31.80 -23.04
CA THR A 297 -0.01 32.10 -24.04
C THR A 297 -0.92 30.91 -24.35
N LYS A 298 -0.54 29.68 -23.90
CA LYS A 298 -1.25 28.46 -24.22
C LYS A 298 -2.48 28.22 -23.34
N LEU A 299 -2.52 28.80 -22.16
CA LEU A 299 -3.64 28.70 -21.20
C LEU A 299 -3.96 30.08 -20.65
N SER A 300 -5.11 30.21 -19.98
CA SER A 300 -5.49 31.46 -19.34
C SER A 300 -4.49 31.90 -18.28
N ALA A 301 -4.28 33.21 -18.15
CA ALA A 301 -3.27 33.78 -17.27
C ALA A 301 -3.42 33.39 -15.79
N ASP A 302 -4.64 33.14 -15.34
CA ASP A 302 -4.97 32.67 -13.99
C ASP A 302 -4.71 31.16 -13.75
N GLY A 303 -4.39 30.40 -14.82
CA GLY A 303 -4.11 28.98 -14.77
C GLY A 303 -2.69 28.62 -14.32
N TRP A 304 -1.83 29.60 -14.10
CA TRP A 304 -0.42 29.36 -13.82
C TRP A 304 -0.03 29.63 -12.37
N ASP A 305 0.78 28.72 -11.82
CA ASP A 305 1.56 28.91 -10.61
C ASP A 305 3.01 28.53 -10.92
N ILE A 306 3.79 29.52 -11.39
CA ILE A 306 5.16 29.30 -11.88
C ILE A 306 6.12 29.50 -10.72
N ARG A 307 6.90 28.46 -10.42
CA ARG A 307 7.83 28.42 -9.29
C ARG A 307 9.26 28.17 -9.80
N PRO A 308 10.10 29.21 -9.86
CA PRO A 308 11.50 28.99 -10.19
C PRO A 308 12.20 28.23 -9.07
N LEU A 309 12.88 27.13 -9.41
CA LEU A 309 13.78 26.48 -8.49
C LEU A 309 15.17 27.13 -8.65
N SER A 310 15.48 28.06 -7.77
CA SER A 310 16.84 28.55 -7.64
C SER A 310 17.66 27.45 -6.95
N THR A 311 18.67 26.95 -7.64
CA THR A 311 19.73 26.17 -7.00
C THR A 311 20.57 27.14 -6.17
N GLU A 312 20.22 27.35 -4.90
CA GLU A 312 21.30 27.65 -3.96
C GLU A 312 22.25 26.45 -3.98
N PRO A 313 23.56 26.66 -4.14
CA PRO A 313 24.49 25.54 -4.15
C PRO A 313 24.28 24.76 -2.84
N ILE A 314 24.10 23.45 -2.95
CA ILE A 314 24.13 22.56 -1.80
C ILE A 314 25.43 22.89 -1.07
N PRO A 315 25.40 23.31 0.20
CA PRO A 315 26.63 23.47 0.94
C PRO A 315 27.38 22.16 0.87
N ASP A 316 28.60 22.16 0.37
CA ASP A 316 29.51 21.03 0.38
C ASP A 316 29.59 20.53 1.83
N TYR A 317 28.78 19.52 2.18
CA TYR A 317 29.06 18.75 3.37
C TYR A 317 30.34 17.98 3.08
N VAL A 318 31.39 18.53 3.62
CA VAL A 318 32.73 17.94 3.71
C VAL A 318 32.58 16.47 4.10
N VAL A 319 33.09 15.60 3.24
CA VAL A 319 33.27 14.15 3.45
C VAL A 319 34.14 13.91 4.68
#